data_0efbd5ba205d228692163d1c35da90ca
#
_entry.id   0efbd5ba205d228692163d1c35da90ca
#
_cell.length_a   1.000
_cell.length_b   1.000
_cell.length_c   1.000
_cell.angle_alpha   90.00
_cell.angle_beta   90.00
_cell.angle_gamma   90.00
#
_symmetry.space_group_name_H-M   'P 1'
#
loop_
_entity.id
_entity.type
_entity.pdbx_description
1 polymer ?
#
loop_
_entity_poly.entity_id
_entity_poly.type
_entity_poly.pdbx_seq_one_letter_code
_entity_poly.pdbx_strand_id
1 'polypeptide(L)'
;VNKPIIICVDDERAVLSRLQLELLEALGDEYLIETAEGGEEALALFKELQKNNYEIPLIISSSALPGMPGDELLKHIHALSPKTFKIMLANQTNTEAVINALNHANLYRHILKPWESGELILTVYEAIKSYFKDQLLEEQNKALQEMNGTLQEHTQALSQTLNHLKATQQELIQSEKMVTLGQLVAGVTHELNTPLAAIRASVGNIANFLDQTLEQLPTFFNVLCSDYQQYISTLVKKSIQQKTLLTSKEKRQLRKALVPQLEKHAILDAATIADTLVEMGIYDSIENFLPLLKHPESQNILETAYTLASLQRNAQTITLASERATKVMLALKSFAHYDQTGKKMQANLIDGIETVLILYHNQLKHGVEVIKNYAQLPPVTCYPDELNQVWTNIVHNALQAMNNKGTLKIDVAMPKDNQVLISFTDSGPGIPNEIKPKIFEPFFTTKPTGEGSGLGLDIVKKIIDKHDGKITVTSKPGKTTFNVYLPIN
;
A
#
# COMPACT_ATOMS: atom_id res chain seq x y z
N VAL A 1 18.14 -21.39 -54.23
CA VAL A 1 17.55 -22.64 -53.70
C VAL A 1 17.44 -23.57 -54.87
N ASN A 2 18.08 -24.75 -54.77
CA ASN A 2 17.95 -25.78 -55.82
C ASN A 2 16.47 -26.24 -55.88
N LYS A 3 15.96 -26.46 -57.07
CA LYS A 3 14.60 -27.03 -57.19
C LYS A 3 14.58 -28.41 -56.53
N PRO A 4 13.52 -28.77 -55.76
CA PRO A 4 13.37 -30.11 -55.22
C PRO A 4 13.25 -31.17 -56.34
N ILE A 5 13.67 -32.40 -56.04
CA ILE A 5 13.78 -33.47 -57.04
C ILE A 5 12.74 -34.58 -56.78
N ILE A 6 12.01 -34.97 -57.78
CA ILE A 6 11.18 -36.16 -57.77
C ILE A 6 11.92 -37.27 -58.55
N ILE A 7 12.09 -38.44 -57.94
CA ILE A 7 12.76 -39.57 -58.56
C ILE A 7 11.71 -40.55 -59.04
N CYS A 8 11.80 -40.92 -60.31
CA CYS A 8 10.98 -41.92 -60.93
C CYS A 8 11.79 -43.17 -61.33
N VAL A 9 11.33 -44.36 -60.93
CA VAL A 9 12.08 -45.60 -61.08
C VAL A 9 11.17 -46.67 -61.79
N ASP A 10 11.62 -47.14 -62.93
CA ASP A 10 10.95 -48.19 -63.66
C ASP A 10 11.92 -48.88 -64.65
N ASP A 11 11.83 -50.16 -64.90
CA ASP A 11 12.70 -50.89 -65.83
C ASP A 11 12.28 -50.71 -67.27
N GLU A 12 11.03 -50.28 -67.54
CA GLU A 12 10.50 -50.00 -68.84
C GLU A 12 10.76 -48.52 -69.23
N ARG A 13 11.62 -48.29 -70.24
CA ARG A 13 11.90 -46.93 -70.72
C ARG A 13 10.65 -46.17 -71.16
N ALA A 14 9.69 -46.91 -71.74
CA ALA A 14 8.42 -46.31 -72.17
C ALA A 14 7.60 -45.77 -71.00
N VAL A 15 7.62 -46.46 -69.87
CA VAL A 15 6.94 -46.08 -68.68
C VAL A 15 7.65 -44.87 -68.05
N LEU A 16 9.00 -44.88 -67.97
CA LEU A 16 9.82 -43.74 -67.49
C LEU A 16 9.60 -42.48 -68.33
N SER A 17 9.59 -42.63 -69.67
CA SER A 17 9.41 -41.48 -70.55
C SER A 17 8.00 -40.88 -70.39
N ARG A 18 6.99 -41.72 -70.20
CA ARG A 18 5.62 -41.27 -69.90
C ARG A 18 5.49 -40.57 -68.57
N LEU A 19 6.08 -41.15 -67.50
CA LEU A 19 6.10 -40.54 -66.18
C LEU A 19 6.77 -39.18 -66.21
N GLN A 20 7.95 -39.10 -66.81
CA GLN A 20 8.71 -37.91 -66.94
C GLN A 20 7.98 -36.82 -67.71
N LEU A 21 7.34 -37.13 -68.79
CA LEU A 21 6.60 -36.19 -69.62
C LEU A 21 5.39 -35.65 -68.83
N GLU A 22 4.56 -36.53 -68.24
CA GLU A 22 3.39 -36.12 -67.47
C GLU A 22 3.74 -35.26 -66.27
N LEU A 23 4.83 -35.58 -65.54
CA LEU A 23 5.27 -34.83 -64.39
C LEU A 23 5.98 -33.50 -64.73
N LEU A 24 6.73 -33.49 -65.87
CA LEU A 24 7.32 -32.27 -66.40
C LEU A 24 6.27 -31.26 -66.85
N GLU A 25 5.23 -31.72 -67.53
CA GLU A 25 4.11 -30.85 -67.94
C GLU A 25 3.36 -30.28 -66.74
N ALA A 26 3.17 -31.08 -65.71
CA ALA A 26 2.40 -30.64 -64.50
C ALA A 26 3.22 -29.87 -63.44
N LEU A 27 4.48 -30.24 -63.29
CA LEU A 27 5.29 -29.78 -62.12
C LEU A 27 6.70 -29.30 -62.50
N GLY A 28 7.11 -29.33 -63.78
CA GLY A 28 8.50 -29.04 -64.20
C GLY A 28 8.97 -27.62 -63.96
N ASP A 29 8.06 -26.69 -63.73
CA ASP A 29 8.42 -25.32 -63.35
C ASP A 29 8.97 -25.25 -61.91
N GLU A 30 8.51 -26.12 -61.01
CA GLU A 30 8.82 -26.10 -59.59
C GLU A 30 9.79 -27.23 -59.16
N TYR A 31 9.78 -28.39 -59.89
CA TYR A 31 10.50 -29.59 -59.51
C TYR A 31 11.41 -30.08 -60.66
N LEU A 32 12.48 -30.74 -60.31
CA LEU A 32 13.27 -31.53 -61.26
C LEU A 32 12.82 -32.99 -61.25
N ILE A 33 12.73 -33.61 -62.38
CA ILE A 33 12.32 -35.01 -62.50
C ILE A 33 13.52 -35.81 -62.91
N GLU A 34 14.03 -36.65 -62.04
CA GLU A 34 15.15 -37.58 -62.30
C GLU A 34 14.62 -39.01 -62.50
N THR A 35 15.22 -39.78 -63.37
CA THR A 35 14.79 -41.14 -63.73
C THR A 35 15.90 -42.13 -63.48
N ALA A 36 15.55 -43.35 -63.04
CA ALA A 36 16.49 -44.49 -62.93
C ALA A 36 15.80 -45.77 -63.55
N GLU A 37 16.59 -46.60 -64.22
CA GLU A 37 16.10 -47.83 -64.87
C GLU A 37 16.08 -49.02 -63.89
N GLY A 38 16.55 -48.93 -62.70
CA GLY A 38 16.60 -50.00 -61.67
C GLY A 38 16.74 -49.53 -60.24
N GLY A 39 16.49 -50.47 -59.33
CA GLY A 39 16.54 -50.14 -57.86
C GLY A 39 17.93 -49.74 -57.35
N GLU A 40 18.99 -50.41 -57.79
CA GLU A 40 20.37 -50.07 -57.39
C GLU A 40 20.78 -48.71 -57.93
N GLU A 41 20.47 -48.40 -59.19
CA GLU A 41 20.73 -47.08 -59.79
C GLU A 41 19.96 -45.98 -59.04
N ALA A 42 18.69 -46.19 -58.79
CA ALA A 42 17.85 -45.22 -58.01
C ALA A 42 18.40 -44.97 -56.62
N LEU A 43 18.90 -46.00 -55.91
CA LEU A 43 19.46 -45.86 -54.59
C LEU A 43 20.81 -45.09 -54.64
N ALA A 44 21.63 -45.33 -55.67
CA ALA A 44 22.88 -44.57 -55.88
C ALA A 44 22.59 -43.10 -56.20
N LEU A 45 21.63 -42.82 -57.10
CA LEU A 45 21.17 -41.48 -57.44
C LEU A 45 20.62 -40.74 -56.18
N PHE A 46 19.79 -41.43 -55.40
CA PHE A 46 19.24 -40.84 -54.17
C PHE A 46 20.30 -40.40 -53.21
N LYS A 47 21.34 -41.24 -52.97
CA LYS A 47 22.45 -40.92 -52.09
C LYS A 47 23.32 -39.77 -52.62
N GLU A 48 23.53 -39.71 -53.95
CA GLU A 48 24.26 -38.61 -54.58
C GLU A 48 23.54 -37.28 -54.42
N LEU A 49 22.24 -37.24 -54.71
CA LEU A 49 21.42 -36.05 -54.59
C LEU A 49 21.33 -35.58 -53.11
N GLN A 50 21.18 -36.51 -52.16
CA GLN A 50 21.20 -36.19 -50.72
C GLN A 50 22.57 -35.62 -50.29
N LYS A 51 23.67 -36.17 -50.78
CA LYS A 51 25.03 -35.64 -50.48
C LYS A 51 25.23 -34.22 -51.04
N ASN A 52 24.58 -33.91 -52.17
CA ASN A 52 24.64 -32.59 -52.80
C ASN A 52 23.55 -31.62 -52.22
N ASN A 53 22.92 -31.98 -51.09
CA ASN A 53 21.89 -31.21 -50.43
C ASN A 53 20.67 -30.85 -51.27
N TYR A 54 20.29 -31.71 -52.20
CA TYR A 54 19.03 -31.59 -52.89
C TYR A 54 17.90 -32.11 -52.00
N GLU A 55 16.78 -31.44 -52.06
CA GLU A 55 15.54 -31.85 -51.38
C GLU A 55 14.81 -32.86 -52.27
N ILE A 56 14.48 -34.02 -51.69
CA ILE A 56 13.81 -35.11 -52.40
C ILE A 56 12.47 -35.40 -51.71
N PRO A 57 11.42 -34.65 -52.04
CA PRO A 57 10.12 -34.81 -51.39
C PRO A 57 9.44 -36.13 -51.72
N LEU A 58 9.72 -36.71 -52.91
CA LEU A 58 8.97 -37.86 -53.45
C LEU A 58 9.85 -38.77 -54.28
N ILE A 59 9.65 -40.06 -54.09
CA ILE A 59 10.12 -41.13 -55.02
C ILE A 59 8.90 -41.96 -55.50
N ILE A 60 8.85 -42.22 -56.81
CA ILE A 60 7.86 -43.07 -57.46
C ILE A 60 8.62 -44.27 -58.01
N SER A 61 8.26 -45.50 -57.57
CA SER A 61 8.99 -46.70 -57.95
C SER A 61 8.03 -47.79 -58.48
N SER A 62 8.39 -48.43 -59.55
CA SER A 62 7.76 -49.69 -59.97
C SER A 62 7.92 -50.78 -58.90
N SER A 63 6.94 -51.60 -58.65
CA SER A 63 7.00 -52.76 -57.73
C SER A 63 7.94 -53.86 -58.26
N ALA A 64 7.95 -54.04 -59.60
CA ALA A 64 8.77 -55.03 -60.29
C ALA A 64 10.00 -54.35 -60.93
N LEU A 65 11.14 -54.46 -60.34
CA LEU A 65 12.44 -53.96 -60.83
C LEU A 65 13.43 -55.12 -60.89
N PRO A 66 14.29 -55.15 -61.91
CA PRO A 66 15.34 -56.16 -61.99
C PRO A 66 16.43 -55.94 -60.89
N GLY A 67 16.91 -57.05 -60.31
CA GLY A 67 17.92 -57.01 -59.31
C GLY A 67 17.39 -56.67 -57.92
N MET A 68 17.02 -55.39 -57.64
CA MET A 68 16.44 -54.90 -56.40
C MET A 68 14.94 -54.60 -56.57
N PRO A 69 14.05 -55.35 -55.94
CA PRO A 69 12.59 -55.10 -56.03
C PRO A 69 12.22 -53.71 -55.51
N GLY A 70 11.08 -53.13 -55.98
CA GLY A 70 10.64 -51.81 -55.64
C GLY A 70 10.33 -51.64 -54.16
N ASP A 71 9.80 -52.63 -53.48
CA ASP A 71 9.55 -52.61 -52.02
C ASP A 71 10.85 -52.57 -51.20
N GLU A 72 11.88 -53.31 -51.67
CA GLU A 72 13.22 -53.27 -51.05
C GLU A 72 13.90 -51.91 -51.25
N LEU A 73 13.82 -51.35 -52.47
CA LEU A 73 14.27 -49.98 -52.76
C LEU A 73 13.63 -48.97 -51.82
N LEU A 74 12.33 -48.97 -51.74
CA LEU A 74 11.57 -48.02 -50.95
C LEU A 74 11.85 -48.18 -49.42
N LYS A 75 12.14 -49.40 -48.97
CA LYS A 75 12.59 -49.65 -47.61
C LYS A 75 13.97 -49.04 -47.34
N HIS A 76 14.95 -49.16 -48.27
CA HIS A 76 16.25 -48.53 -48.15
C HIS A 76 16.12 -47.00 -48.15
N ILE A 77 15.28 -46.42 -49.01
CA ILE A 77 15.02 -44.99 -49.06
C ILE A 77 14.40 -44.52 -47.74
N HIS A 78 13.46 -45.29 -47.16
CA HIS A 78 12.86 -44.95 -45.90
C HIS A 78 13.88 -44.91 -44.74
N ALA A 79 14.83 -45.86 -44.75
CA ALA A 79 15.90 -45.87 -43.76
C ALA A 79 16.85 -44.67 -43.91
N LEU A 80 17.11 -44.20 -45.14
CA LEU A 80 17.96 -43.03 -45.41
C LEU A 80 17.26 -41.69 -45.19
N SER A 81 16.00 -41.60 -45.61
CA SER A 81 15.17 -40.42 -45.50
C SER A 81 13.71 -40.82 -45.19
N PRO A 82 13.37 -40.94 -43.89
CA PRO A 82 12.00 -41.29 -43.49
C PRO A 82 10.95 -40.28 -44.01
N LYS A 83 11.36 -39.02 -44.18
CA LYS A 83 10.49 -37.91 -44.60
C LYS A 83 10.12 -37.95 -46.10
N THR A 84 10.97 -38.49 -46.97
CA THR A 84 10.68 -38.64 -48.41
C THR A 84 9.42 -39.47 -48.57
N PHE A 85 8.42 -38.97 -49.28
CA PHE A 85 7.20 -39.72 -49.59
C PHE A 85 7.49 -40.77 -50.67
N LYS A 86 6.81 -41.89 -50.61
CA LYS A 86 7.01 -43.07 -51.49
C LYS A 86 5.70 -43.44 -52.15
N ILE A 87 5.70 -43.45 -53.47
CA ILE A 87 4.57 -43.97 -54.29
C ILE A 87 5.06 -45.19 -55.02
N MET A 88 4.26 -46.24 -55.02
CA MET A 88 4.56 -47.47 -55.75
C MET A 88 3.62 -47.64 -56.95
N LEU A 89 4.18 -47.91 -58.15
CA LEU A 89 3.46 -48.32 -59.31
C LEU A 89 3.44 -49.85 -59.36
N ALA A 90 2.26 -50.45 -59.30
CA ALA A 90 2.11 -51.91 -59.20
C ALA A 90 1.19 -52.45 -60.27
N ASN A 91 1.50 -53.66 -60.71
CA ASN A 91 0.54 -54.44 -61.56
C ASN A 91 -0.47 -55.12 -60.63
N GLN A 92 -1.65 -55.51 -61.15
CA GLN A 92 -2.73 -56.20 -60.41
C GLN A 92 -2.27 -57.45 -59.67
N THR A 93 -1.16 -58.08 -60.07
CA THR A 93 -0.63 -59.33 -59.52
C THR A 93 0.38 -59.14 -58.37
N ASN A 94 0.89 -57.93 -58.10
CA ASN A 94 1.97 -57.68 -57.16
C ASN A 94 1.51 -57.19 -55.81
N THR A 95 0.49 -57.80 -55.21
CA THR A 95 -0.09 -57.40 -53.91
C THR A 95 0.89 -57.57 -52.78
N GLU A 96 1.79 -58.53 -52.82
CA GLU A 96 2.78 -58.81 -51.78
C GLU A 96 3.84 -57.68 -51.62
N ALA A 97 4.34 -57.15 -52.72
CA ALA A 97 5.28 -56.03 -52.74
C ALA A 97 4.63 -54.75 -52.20
N VAL A 98 3.35 -54.52 -52.50
CA VAL A 98 2.60 -53.39 -51.92
C VAL A 98 2.45 -53.52 -50.42
N ILE A 99 2.14 -54.70 -49.87
CA ILE A 99 2.02 -54.99 -48.45
C ILE A 99 3.38 -54.79 -47.73
N ASN A 100 4.45 -55.30 -48.34
CA ASN A 100 5.81 -55.10 -47.79
C ASN A 100 6.20 -53.63 -47.74
N ALA A 101 5.94 -52.85 -48.78
CA ALA A 101 6.23 -51.41 -48.82
C ALA A 101 5.37 -50.64 -47.80
N LEU A 102 4.11 -50.99 -47.60
CA LEU A 102 3.25 -50.41 -46.56
C LEU A 102 3.83 -50.66 -45.17
N ASN A 103 4.25 -51.86 -44.86
CA ASN A 103 4.73 -52.27 -43.54
C ASN A 103 6.14 -51.76 -43.22
N HIS A 104 7.04 -51.61 -44.19
CA HIS A 104 8.45 -51.37 -43.94
C HIS A 104 9.02 -50.10 -44.58
N ALA A 105 8.31 -49.48 -45.54
CA ALA A 105 8.77 -48.29 -46.22
C ALA A 105 7.88 -47.08 -45.98
N ASN A 106 6.81 -47.20 -45.19
CA ASN A 106 5.82 -46.13 -44.96
C ASN A 106 5.31 -45.60 -46.33
N LEU A 107 4.80 -46.52 -47.14
CA LEU A 107 4.29 -46.20 -48.47
C LEU A 107 3.13 -45.21 -48.36
N TYR A 108 3.20 -44.08 -49.06
CA TYR A 108 2.14 -43.08 -49.07
C TYR A 108 0.93 -43.56 -49.83
N ARG A 109 1.15 -44.07 -51.08
CA ARG A 109 0.08 -44.63 -51.96
C ARG A 109 0.66 -45.59 -52.95
N HIS A 110 -0.15 -46.51 -53.41
CA HIS A 110 0.14 -47.33 -54.66
C HIS A 110 -0.79 -46.93 -55.72
N ILE A 111 -0.35 -47.01 -56.99
CA ILE A 111 -1.09 -46.72 -58.21
C ILE A 111 -0.96 -47.91 -59.12
N LEU A 112 -2.08 -48.34 -59.72
CA LEU A 112 -2.07 -49.48 -60.60
C LEU A 112 -1.64 -49.10 -62.05
N LYS A 113 -0.82 -49.94 -62.66
CA LYS A 113 -0.46 -49.83 -64.08
C LYS A 113 -1.52 -50.56 -64.93
N PRO A 114 -2.01 -49.96 -66.04
CA PRO A 114 -1.78 -48.61 -66.51
C PRO A 114 -2.59 -47.60 -65.67
N TRP A 115 -2.00 -46.44 -65.34
CA TRP A 115 -2.66 -45.38 -64.61
C TRP A 115 -3.35 -44.32 -65.45
N GLU A 116 -4.25 -43.60 -64.88
CA GLU A 116 -4.80 -42.37 -65.42
C GLU A 116 -3.93 -41.18 -65.05
N SER A 117 -3.58 -40.33 -66.05
CA SER A 117 -2.68 -39.15 -65.78
C SER A 117 -3.21 -38.23 -64.71
N GLY A 118 -4.51 -38.00 -64.62
CA GLY A 118 -5.12 -37.15 -63.56
C GLY A 118 -4.96 -37.73 -62.16
N GLU A 119 -5.08 -39.05 -61.99
CA GLU A 119 -4.89 -39.73 -60.71
C GLU A 119 -3.42 -39.65 -60.21
N LEU A 120 -2.48 -39.90 -61.12
CA LEU A 120 -1.06 -39.81 -60.83
C LEU A 120 -0.66 -38.39 -60.35
N ILE A 121 -1.00 -37.39 -61.21
CA ILE A 121 -0.65 -35.99 -60.92
C ILE A 121 -1.24 -35.50 -59.59
N LEU A 122 -2.54 -35.82 -59.35
CA LEU A 122 -3.19 -35.46 -58.07
C LEU A 122 -2.50 -36.14 -56.91
N THR A 123 -2.14 -37.40 -56.96
CA THR A 123 -1.47 -38.15 -55.93
C THR A 123 -0.08 -37.60 -55.65
N VAL A 124 0.68 -37.25 -56.67
CA VAL A 124 2.01 -36.63 -56.56
C VAL A 124 1.92 -35.26 -55.93
N TYR A 125 0.95 -34.44 -56.36
CA TYR A 125 0.74 -33.11 -55.77
C TYR A 125 0.38 -33.19 -54.30
N GLU A 126 -0.53 -34.09 -53.89
CA GLU A 126 -0.91 -34.30 -52.47
C GLU A 126 0.28 -34.79 -51.66
N ALA A 127 1.12 -35.71 -52.16
CA ALA A 127 2.30 -36.21 -51.49
C ALA A 127 3.32 -35.09 -51.24
N ILE A 128 3.61 -34.29 -52.26
CA ILE A 128 4.54 -33.16 -52.15
C ILE A 128 4.02 -32.10 -51.18
N LYS A 129 2.75 -31.75 -51.27
CA LYS A 129 2.11 -30.79 -50.37
C LYS A 129 2.18 -31.28 -48.92
N SER A 130 1.98 -32.56 -48.66
CA SER A 130 2.09 -33.14 -47.32
C SER A 130 3.54 -33.08 -46.81
N TYR A 131 4.53 -33.35 -47.66
CA TYR A 131 5.93 -33.26 -47.32
C TYR A 131 6.31 -31.86 -46.81
N PHE A 132 6.00 -30.81 -47.52
CA PHE A 132 6.30 -29.44 -47.12
C PHE A 132 5.48 -28.97 -45.91
N LYS A 133 4.25 -29.45 -45.80
CA LYS A 133 3.42 -29.18 -44.63
C LYS A 133 4.02 -29.76 -43.34
N ASP A 134 4.52 -31.01 -43.42
CA ASP A 134 5.15 -31.66 -42.26
C ASP A 134 6.46 -30.95 -41.84
N GLN A 135 7.27 -30.54 -42.81
CA GLN A 135 8.47 -29.72 -42.54
C GLN A 135 8.12 -28.41 -41.87
N LEU A 136 7.18 -27.65 -42.41
CA LEU A 136 6.76 -26.36 -41.81
C LEU A 136 6.22 -26.55 -40.40
N LEU A 137 5.47 -27.62 -40.15
CA LEU A 137 4.94 -27.92 -38.82
C LEU A 137 6.06 -28.22 -37.82
N GLU A 138 7.09 -28.95 -38.21
CA GLU A 138 8.27 -29.21 -37.36
C GLU A 138 9.01 -27.91 -37.01
N GLU A 139 9.25 -27.05 -38.01
CA GLU A 139 9.90 -25.75 -37.78
C GLU A 139 9.09 -24.87 -36.84
N GLN A 140 7.77 -24.81 -37.07
CA GLN A 140 6.87 -24.03 -36.19
C GLN A 140 6.87 -24.58 -34.75
N ASN A 141 6.82 -25.90 -34.60
CA ASN A 141 6.86 -26.51 -33.25
C ASN A 141 8.16 -26.22 -32.54
N LYS A 142 9.29 -26.29 -33.26
CA LYS A 142 10.60 -25.93 -32.65
C LYS A 142 10.66 -24.48 -32.23
N ALA A 143 10.24 -23.57 -33.10
CA ALA A 143 10.18 -22.13 -32.77
C ALA A 143 9.25 -21.83 -31.58
N LEU A 144 8.10 -22.53 -31.54
CA LEU A 144 7.14 -22.41 -30.45
C LEU A 144 7.73 -22.89 -29.10
N GLN A 145 8.49 -23.99 -29.10
CA GLN A 145 9.17 -24.50 -27.91
C GLN A 145 10.22 -23.52 -27.39
N GLU A 146 11.03 -22.96 -28.28
CA GLU A 146 12.03 -21.95 -27.94
C GLU A 146 11.38 -20.68 -27.36
N MET A 147 10.29 -20.22 -27.99
CA MET A 147 9.55 -19.07 -27.51
C MET A 147 8.89 -19.30 -26.14
N ASN A 148 8.33 -20.48 -25.91
CA ASN A 148 7.75 -20.83 -24.60
C ASN A 148 8.82 -20.89 -23.51
N GLY A 149 10.03 -21.39 -23.79
CA GLY A 149 11.16 -21.36 -22.85
C GLY A 149 11.53 -19.94 -22.43
N THR A 150 11.73 -19.05 -23.41
CA THR A 150 12.07 -17.63 -23.13
C THR A 150 10.95 -16.91 -22.39
N LEU A 151 9.68 -17.16 -22.74
CA LEU A 151 8.53 -16.58 -22.05
C LEU A 151 8.48 -17.01 -20.58
N GLN A 152 8.77 -18.28 -20.30
CA GLN A 152 8.81 -18.79 -18.93
C GLN A 152 9.90 -18.13 -18.08
N GLU A 153 11.10 -17.98 -18.65
CA GLU A 153 12.21 -17.25 -17.99
C GLU A 153 11.83 -15.80 -17.69
N HIS A 154 11.27 -15.09 -18.68
CA HIS A 154 10.84 -13.69 -18.48
C HIS A 154 9.75 -13.57 -17.41
N THR A 155 8.79 -14.50 -17.38
CA THR A 155 7.70 -14.51 -16.40
C THR A 155 8.26 -14.72 -14.99
N GLN A 156 9.23 -15.60 -14.81
CA GLN A 156 9.89 -15.85 -13.54
C GLN A 156 10.71 -14.63 -13.08
N ALA A 157 11.48 -14.03 -13.95
CA ALA A 157 12.26 -12.82 -13.66
C ALA A 157 11.36 -11.64 -13.26
N LEU A 158 10.26 -11.44 -13.98
CA LEU A 158 9.27 -10.41 -13.67
C LEU A 158 8.62 -10.63 -12.30
N SER A 159 8.26 -11.88 -11.97
CA SER A 159 7.70 -12.23 -10.66
C SER A 159 8.68 -11.93 -9.52
N GLN A 160 9.96 -12.28 -9.68
CA GLN A 160 11.00 -11.96 -8.70
C GLN A 160 11.17 -10.45 -8.53
N THR A 161 11.21 -9.71 -9.62
CA THR A 161 11.36 -8.24 -9.61
C THR A 161 10.16 -7.57 -8.90
N LEU A 162 8.94 -8.05 -9.17
CA LEU A 162 7.73 -7.55 -8.50
C LEU A 162 7.74 -7.81 -6.99
N ASN A 163 8.21 -8.99 -6.56
CA ASN A 163 8.31 -9.31 -5.14
C ASN A 163 9.38 -8.44 -4.45
N HIS A 164 10.53 -8.24 -5.09
CA HIS A 164 11.57 -7.35 -4.58
C HIS A 164 11.08 -5.91 -4.48
N LEU A 165 10.40 -5.40 -5.50
CA LEU A 165 9.85 -4.05 -5.51
C LEU A 165 8.83 -3.85 -4.38
N LYS A 166 7.95 -4.83 -4.13
CA LYS A 166 6.98 -4.78 -3.02
C LYS A 166 7.69 -4.74 -1.65
N ALA A 167 8.73 -5.56 -1.46
CA ALA A 167 9.51 -5.57 -0.22
C ALA A 167 10.19 -4.21 0.02
N THR A 168 10.87 -3.67 -0.98
CA THR A 168 11.54 -2.36 -0.90
C THR A 168 10.53 -1.23 -0.63
N GLN A 169 9.35 -1.29 -1.26
CA GLN A 169 8.30 -0.31 -1.00
C GLN A 169 7.80 -0.36 0.45
N GLN A 170 7.67 -1.56 1.04
CA GLN A 170 7.29 -1.71 2.45
C GLN A 170 8.38 -1.15 3.39
N GLU A 171 9.64 -1.41 3.10
CA GLU A 171 10.76 -0.85 3.86
C GLU A 171 10.78 0.68 3.82
N LEU A 172 10.54 1.28 2.65
CA LEU A 172 10.46 2.75 2.51
C LEU A 172 9.31 3.33 3.33
N ILE A 173 8.12 2.72 3.30
CA ILE A 173 6.98 3.15 4.10
C ILE A 173 7.30 3.08 5.59
N GLN A 174 7.95 2.01 6.03
CA GLN A 174 8.35 1.84 7.43
C GLN A 174 9.42 2.86 7.83
N SER A 175 10.39 3.12 6.98
CA SER A 175 11.41 4.15 7.19
C SER A 175 10.80 5.54 7.35
N GLU A 176 9.84 5.90 6.49
CA GLU A 176 9.16 7.20 6.58
C GLU A 176 8.32 7.33 7.85
N LYS A 177 7.65 6.26 8.29
CA LYS A 177 6.98 6.23 9.61
C LYS A 177 7.97 6.50 10.73
N MET A 178 9.17 5.89 10.68
CA MET A 178 10.20 6.11 11.69
C MET A 178 10.74 7.54 11.70
N VAL A 179 10.92 8.15 10.53
CA VAL A 179 11.31 9.57 10.42
C VAL A 179 10.24 10.47 11.03
N THR A 180 8.98 10.26 10.69
CA THR A 180 7.84 11.01 11.24
C THR A 180 7.73 10.82 12.76
N LEU A 181 7.88 9.57 13.24
CA LEU A 181 7.92 9.26 14.67
C LEU A 181 9.09 9.98 15.37
N GLY A 182 10.28 9.98 14.76
CA GLY A 182 11.46 10.68 15.31
C GLY A 182 11.20 12.18 15.49
N GLN A 183 10.54 12.83 14.53
CA GLN A 183 10.14 14.24 14.64
C GLN A 183 9.09 14.48 15.74
N LEU A 184 8.18 13.52 15.94
CA LEU A 184 7.15 13.58 16.98
C LEU A 184 7.71 13.30 18.39
N VAL A 185 8.76 12.48 18.53
CA VAL A 185 9.32 12.05 19.82
C VAL A 185 9.72 13.25 20.69
N ALA A 186 10.34 14.28 20.12
CA ALA A 186 10.69 15.49 20.86
C ALA A 186 9.45 16.20 21.44
N GLY A 187 8.39 16.32 20.64
CA GLY A 187 7.11 16.90 21.06
C GLY A 187 6.40 16.04 22.12
N VAL A 188 6.34 14.73 21.89
CA VAL A 188 5.73 13.76 22.81
C VAL A 188 6.46 13.74 24.17
N THR A 189 7.79 13.76 24.17
CA THR A 189 8.58 13.83 25.40
C THR A 189 8.24 15.07 26.22
N HIS A 190 8.09 16.22 25.57
CA HIS A 190 7.66 17.45 26.24
C HIS A 190 6.23 17.33 26.78
N GLU A 191 5.30 16.75 26.00
CA GLU A 191 3.88 16.57 26.39
C GLU A 191 3.72 15.54 27.51
N LEU A 192 4.64 14.59 27.69
CA LEU A 192 4.70 13.68 28.84
C LEU A 192 5.34 14.32 30.06
N ASN A 193 6.43 15.07 29.90
CA ASN A 193 7.14 15.69 31.00
C ASN A 193 6.31 16.76 31.74
N THR A 194 5.44 17.47 31.01
CA THR A 194 4.56 18.50 31.62
C THR A 194 3.59 17.90 32.65
N PRO A 195 2.76 16.89 32.36
CA PRO A 195 1.91 16.27 33.38
C PRO A 195 2.69 15.55 34.46
N LEU A 196 3.84 14.93 34.15
CA LEU A 196 4.69 14.28 35.15
C LEU A 196 5.26 15.29 36.15
N ALA A 197 5.67 16.46 35.67
CA ALA A 197 6.12 17.55 36.56
C ALA A 197 4.99 18.06 37.48
N ALA A 198 3.75 18.19 36.93
CA ALA A 198 2.59 18.56 37.72
C ALA A 198 2.25 17.51 38.81
N ILE A 199 2.29 16.20 38.42
CA ILE A 199 2.12 15.11 39.40
C ILE A 199 3.18 15.21 40.52
N ARG A 200 4.45 15.31 40.13
CA ARG A 200 5.57 15.38 41.09
C ARG A 200 5.44 16.54 42.04
N ALA A 201 5.10 17.74 41.55
CA ALA A 201 4.89 18.91 42.36
C ALA A 201 3.72 18.72 43.35
N SER A 202 2.58 18.18 42.85
CA SER A 202 1.39 17.95 43.69
C SER A 202 1.64 16.88 44.75
N VAL A 203 2.37 15.80 44.41
CA VAL A 203 2.77 14.76 45.38
C VAL A 203 3.70 15.36 46.46
N GLY A 204 4.66 16.20 46.07
CA GLY A 204 5.54 16.91 47.02
C GLY A 204 4.76 17.80 47.98
N ASN A 205 3.75 18.52 47.49
CA ASN A 205 2.89 19.33 48.34
C ASN A 205 2.07 18.51 49.34
N ILE A 206 1.55 17.35 48.91
CA ILE A 206 0.82 16.41 49.75
C ILE A 206 1.76 15.82 50.81
N ALA A 207 2.97 15.42 50.44
CA ALA A 207 3.96 14.87 51.36
C ALA A 207 4.35 15.91 52.45
N ASN A 208 4.63 17.15 52.06
CA ASN A 208 4.92 18.22 52.99
C ASN A 208 3.78 18.46 53.99
N PHE A 209 2.54 18.39 53.55
CA PHE A 209 1.38 18.47 54.41
C PHE A 209 1.33 17.33 55.44
N LEU A 210 1.54 16.10 54.98
CA LEU A 210 1.52 14.93 55.87
C LEU A 210 2.62 14.98 56.91
N ASP A 211 3.80 15.46 56.52
CA ASP A 211 4.97 15.51 57.41
C ASP A 211 4.91 16.68 58.42
N GLN A 212 4.35 17.83 58.04
CA GLN A 212 4.47 19.06 58.83
C GLN A 212 3.16 19.52 59.48
N THR A 213 2.03 19.30 58.81
CA THR A 213 0.76 19.91 59.21
C THR A 213 -0.22 18.92 59.85
N LEU A 214 -0.18 17.65 59.40
CA LEU A 214 -1.17 16.63 59.82
C LEU A 214 -1.15 16.42 61.37
N GLU A 215 0.04 16.37 61.99
CA GLU A 215 0.15 16.16 63.42
C GLU A 215 -0.36 17.35 64.24
N GLN A 216 -0.36 18.55 63.70
CA GLN A 216 -0.81 19.77 64.37
C GLN A 216 -2.33 19.98 64.30
N LEU A 217 -3.02 19.36 63.33
CA LEU A 217 -4.47 19.54 63.09
C LEU A 217 -5.34 19.21 64.30
N PRO A 218 -5.15 18.09 65.04
CA PRO A 218 -5.97 17.80 66.21
C PRO A 218 -5.87 18.87 67.28
N THR A 219 -4.67 19.35 67.56
CA THR A 219 -4.43 20.41 68.54
C THR A 219 -5.06 21.73 68.10
N PHE A 220 -4.93 22.08 66.83
CA PHE A 220 -5.53 23.26 66.23
C PHE A 220 -7.07 23.24 66.33
N PHE A 221 -7.71 22.14 65.95
CA PHE A 221 -9.17 22.02 65.99
C PHE A 221 -9.72 21.97 67.45
N ASN A 222 -8.97 21.42 68.40
CA ASN A 222 -9.38 21.40 69.82
C ASN A 222 -9.42 22.78 70.48
N VAL A 223 -8.64 23.70 69.96
CA VAL A 223 -8.59 25.10 70.52
C VAL A 223 -9.68 25.99 69.93
N LEU A 224 -10.19 25.62 68.72
CA LEU A 224 -11.22 26.37 68.00
C LEU A 224 -12.64 26.00 68.48
N CYS A 225 -13.47 26.99 68.74
CA CYS A 225 -14.88 26.72 69.01
C CYS A 225 -15.61 26.22 67.72
N SER A 226 -16.76 25.57 67.94
CA SER A 226 -17.54 24.92 66.87
C SER A 226 -17.88 25.86 65.69
N ASP A 227 -18.13 27.13 65.96
CA ASP A 227 -18.52 28.11 64.93
C ASP A 227 -17.35 28.36 63.95
N TYR A 228 -16.13 28.47 64.45
CA TYR A 228 -14.93 28.64 63.57
C TYR A 228 -14.59 27.39 62.81
N GLN A 229 -14.85 26.18 63.35
CA GLN A 229 -14.70 24.91 62.60
C GLN A 229 -15.71 24.88 61.42
N GLN A 230 -16.93 25.41 61.58
CA GLN A 230 -17.91 25.52 60.52
C GLN A 230 -17.49 26.51 59.42
N TYR A 231 -16.90 27.65 59.80
CA TYR A 231 -16.29 28.60 58.84
C TYR A 231 -15.16 27.97 58.03
N ILE A 232 -14.26 27.22 58.64
CA ILE A 232 -13.20 26.49 57.90
C ILE A 232 -13.79 25.53 56.93
N SER A 233 -14.76 24.71 57.32
CA SER A 233 -15.45 23.77 56.44
C SER A 233 -16.10 24.45 55.24
N THR A 234 -16.72 25.63 55.48
CA THR A 234 -17.36 26.44 54.45
C THR A 234 -16.34 27.05 53.47
N LEU A 235 -15.21 27.60 54.01
CA LEU A 235 -14.11 28.13 53.20
C LEU A 235 -13.51 27.04 52.31
N VAL A 236 -13.21 25.86 52.88
CA VAL A 236 -12.67 24.73 52.11
C VAL A 236 -13.62 24.28 51.01
N LYS A 237 -14.93 24.08 51.34
CA LYS A 237 -15.92 23.71 50.35
C LYS A 237 -16.04 24.74 49.22
N LYS A 238 -16.06 26.03 49.54
CA LYS A 238 -16.17 27.13 48.60
C LYS A 238 -14.93 27.19 47.68
N SER A 239 -13.74 27.04 48.28
CA SER A 239 -12.47 26.99 47.53
C SER A 239 -12.38 25.81 46.55
N ILE A 240 -12.91 24.65 46.93
CA ILE A 240 -12.95 23.44 46.09
C ILE A 240 -13.92 23.58 44.92
N GLN A 241 -15.05 24.28 45.14
CA GLN A 241 -16.07 24.50 44.10
C GLN A 241 -15.63 25.50 43.04
N GLN A 242 -14.63 26.34 43.34
CA GLN A 242 -14.11 27.33 42.39
C GLN A 242 -13.29 26.67 41.29
N LYS A 243 -13.90 26.59 40.11
CA LYS A 243 -13.27 25.96 38.92
C LYS A 243 -12.46 26.93 38.06
N THR A 244 -12.59 28.25 38.29
CA THR A 244 -11.96 29.26 37.44
C THR A 244 -10.49 29.46 37.80
N LEU A 245 -9.60 29.10 36.92
CA LEU A 245 -8.18 29.38 37.03
C LEU A 245 -7.94 30.86 36.68
N LEU A 246 -7.66 31.69 37.70
CA LEU A 246 -7.30 33.10 37.50
C LEU A 246 -5.89 33.24 36.96
N THR A 247 -5.69 34.14 36.01
CA THR A 247 -4.35 34.53 35.56
C THR A 247 -3.63 35.36 36.63
N SER A 248 -2.31 35.40 36.56
CA SER A 248 -1.50 36.24 37.52
C SER A 248 -1.93 37.71 37.48
N LYS A 249 -2.39 38.23 36.36
CA LYS A 249 -2.92 39.59 36.20
C LYS A 249 -4.24 39.77 36.93
N GLU A 250 -5.14 38.83 36.78
CA GLU A 250 -6.46 38.85 37.46
C GLU A 250 -6.31 38.69 38.96
N LYS A 251 -5.47 37.77 39.44
CA LYS A 251 -5.16 37.65 40.86
C LYS A 251 -4.67 38.96 41.45
N ARG A 252 -3.74 39.65 40.77
CA ARG A 252 -3.21 40.95 41.21
C ARG A 252 -4.28 42.03 41.22
N GLN A 253 -5.22 42.04 40.31
CA GLN A 253 -6.35 42.98 40.27
C GLN A 253 -7.31 42.73 41.44
N LEU A 254 -7.71 41.47 41.66
CA LEU A 254 -8.60 41.05 42.74
C LEU A 254 -7.99 41.37 44.10
N ARG A 255 -6.70 41.09 44.30
CA ARG A 255 -5.97 41.46 45.50
C ARG A 255 -6.03 42.97 45.79
N LYS A 256 -5.75 43.81 44.76
CA LYS A 256 -5.82 45.27 44.89
C LYS A 256 -7.22 45.77 45.24
N ALA A 257 -8.27 45.09 44.79
CA ALA A 257 -9.65 45.42 45.09
C ALA A 257 -10.07 44.96 46.50
N LEU A 258 -9.48 43.86 46.99
CA LEU A 258 -9.84 43.22 48.24
C LEU A 258 -9.20 43.88 49.47
N VAL A 259 -7.94 44.30 49.38
CA VAL A 259 -7.20 44.92 50.48
C VAL A 259 -7.95 46.12 51.10
N PRO A 260 -8.42 47.12 50.32
CA PRO A 260 -9.17 48.26 50.93
C PRO A 260 -10.49 47.86 51.61
N GLN A 261 -11.13 46.78 51.13
CA GLN A 261 -12.36 46.28 51.76
C GLN A 261 -12.08 45.67 53.12
N LEU A 262 -11.00 44.88 53.24
CA LEU A 262 -10.54 44.30 54.51
C LEU A 262 -10.08 45.34 55.49
N GLU A 263 -9.34 46.37 55.04
CA GLU A 263 -8.92 47.52 55.86
C GLU A 263 -10.12 48.31 56.40
N LYS A 264 -11.17 48.52 55.60
CA LYS A 264 -12.39 49.16 56.04
C LYS A 264 -13.08 48.43 57.22
N HIS A 265 -12.92 47.12 57.31
CA HIS A 265 -13.44 46.30 58.38
C HIS A 265 -12.47 46.15 59.60
N ALA A 266 -11.35 46.89 59.57
CA ALA A 266 -10.30 46.87 60.60
C ALA A 266 -9.66 45.50 60.80
N ILE A 267 -9.44 44.77 59.67
CA ILE A 267 -8.80 43.47 59.69
C ILE A 267 -7.30 43.66 59.66
N LEU A 268 -6.62 43.06 60.63
CA LEU A 268 -5.17 43.05 60.73
C LEU A 268 -4.57 42.26 59.57
N ASP A 269 -3.42 42.66 59.03
CA ASP A 269 -2.68 42.05 57.94
C ASP A 269 -3.55 41.83 56.68
N ALA A 270 -4.38 42.82 56.34
CA ALA A 270 -5.31 42.78 55.22
C ALA A 270 -4.66 42.32 53.89
N ALA A 271 -3.39 42.64 53.66
CA ALA A 271 -2.66 42.25 52.45
C ALA A 271 -2.41 40.73 52.40
N THR A 272 -1.96 40.11 53.50
CA THR A 272 -1.69 38.66 53.59
C THR A 272 -3.01 37.86 53.51
N ILE A 273 -4.03 38.34 54.22
CA ILE A 273 -5.35 37.75 54.20
C ILE A 273 -5.99 37.82 52.79
N ALA A 274 -5.84 38.96 52.09
CA ALA A 274 -6.30 39.10 50.73
C ALA A 274 -5.59 38.13 49.78
N ASP A 275 -4.29 37.91 49.93
CA ASP A 275 -3.54 36.94 49.15
C ASP A 275 -4.10 35.54 49.32
N THR A 276 -4.25 35.09 50.57
CA THR A 276 -4.77 33.75 50.88
C THR A 276 -6.20 33.56 50.35
N LEU A 277 -7.07 34.55 50.54
CA LEU A 277 -8.45 34.49 50.02
C LEU A 277 -8.51 34.44 48.48
N VAL A 278 -7.71 35.25 47.79
CA VAL A 278 -7.63 35.23 46.33
C VAL A 278 -7.07 33.88 45.83
N GLU A 279 -6.05 33.34 46.51
CA GLU A 279 -5.54 31.98 46.15
C GLU A 279 -6.56 30.88 46.45
N MET A 280 -7.45 31.07 47.42
CA MET A 280 -8.59 30.17 47.66
C MET A 280 -9.75 30.38 46.69
N GLY A 281 -9.72 31.43 45.83
CA GLY A 281 -10.82 31.79 44.93
C GLY A 281 -12.00 32.41 45.67
N ILE A 282 -11.78 32.98 46.85
CA ILE A 282 -12.81 33.60 47.68
C ILE A 282 -12.60 35.11 47.67
N TYR A 283 -13.16 35.78 46.69
CA TYR A 283 -13.09 37.24 46.53
C TYR A 283 -14.47 37.90 46.49
N ASP A 284 -15.55 37.10 46.47
CA ASP A 284 -16.92 37.50 46.53
C ASP A 284 -17.50 37.10 47.93
N SER A 285 -18.36 37.87 48.49
CA SER A 285 -19.08 37.54 49.74
C SER A 285 -18.17 37.42 50.97
N ILE A 286 -17.24 38.37 51.17
CA ILE A 286 -16.34 38.43 52.32
C ILE A 286 -17.15 38.70 53.63
N GLU A 287 -18.28 39.39 53.51
CA GLU A 287 -19.13 39.70 54.63
C GLU A 287 -19.51 38.46 55.43
N ASN A 288 -19.68 37.33 54.80
CA ASN A 288 -20.01 36.05 55.45
C ASN A 288 -18.89 35.50 56.33
N PHE A 289 -17.64 35.99 56.17
CA PHE A 289 -16.48 35.53 56.90
C PHE A 289 -15.89 36.59 57.82
N LEU A 290 -16.49 37.77 57.93
CA LEU A 290 -16.02 38.84 58.78
C LEU A 290 -15.79 38.46 60.26
N PRO A 291 -16.66 37.63 60.92
CA PRO A 291 -16.41 37.18 62.28
C PRO A 291 -15.08 36.40 62.41
N LEU A 292 -14.79 35.51 61.42
CA LEU A 292 -13.55 34.75 61.38
C LEU A 292 -12.34 35.64 61.08
N LEU A 293 -12.46 36.58 60.13
CA LEU A 293 -11.39 37.45 59.70
C LEU A 293 -10.98 38.45 60.76
N LYS A 294 -11.86 38.75 61.75
CA LYS A 294 -11.57 39.59 62.95
C LYS A 294 -10.99 38.81 64.13
N HIS A 295 -10.89 37.48 63.99
CA HIS A 295 -10.32 36.65 65.05
C HIS A 295 -8.78 36.88 65.14
N PRO A 296 -8.19 36.95 66.38
CA PRO A 296 -6.75 37.08 66.49
C PRO A 296 -5.92 36.05 65.74
N GLU A 297 -6.43 34.82 65.65
CA GLU A 297 -5.80 33.71 64.94
C GLU A 297 -6.30 33.55 63.50
N SER A 298 -6.90 34.61 62.92
CA SER A 298 -7.51 34.55 61.56
C SER A 298 -6.54 34.09 60.48
N GLN A 299 -5.25 34.49 60.59
CA GLN A 299 -4.22 34.06 59.64
C GLN A 299 -3.97 32.56 59.73
N ASN A 300 -3.76 32.00 60.92
CA ASN A 300 -3.57 30.54 61.11
C ASN A 300 -4.77 29.74 60.63
N ILE A 301 -5.99 30.26 60.87
CA ILE A 301 -7.23 29.62 60.44
C ILE A 301 -7.33 29.60 58.90
N LEU A 302 -7.00 30.73 58.26
CA LEU A 302 -7.04 30.81 56.79
C LEU A 302 -5.94 29.96 56.13
N GLU A 303 -4.73 29.96 56.67
CA GLU A 303 -3.62 29.12 56.20
C GLU A 303 -3.97 27.64 56.33
N THR A 304 -4.59 27.21 57.42
CA THR A 304 -5.04 25.84 57.61
C THR A 304 -6.16 25.48 56.58
N ALA A 305 -7.15 26.37 56.41
CA ALA A 305 -8.21 26.18 55.43
C ALA A 305 -7.67 26.13 54.00
N TYR A 306 -6.72 27.00 53.65
CA TYR A 306 -6.02 27.00 52.36
C TYR A 306 -5.28 25.70 52.13
N THR A 307 -4.52 25.25 53.13
CA THR A 307 -3.74 24.01 53.06
C THR A 307 -4.64 22.79 52.85
N LEU A 308 -5.75 22.68 53.58
CA LEU A 308 -6.74 21.60 53.37
C LEU A 308 -7.39 21.65 51.96
N ALA A 309 -7.78 22.85 51.49
CA ALA A 309 -8.32 23.02 50.15
C ALA A 309 -7.28 22.69 49.08
N SER A 310 -5.99 22.98 49.31
CA SER A 310 -4.90 22.69 48.39
C SER A 310 -4.65 21.21 48.21
N LEU A 311 -4.87 20.37 49.24
CA LEU A 311 -4.75 18.89 49.10
C LEU A 311 -5.68 18.35 48.08
N GLN A 312 -6.97 18.75 48.11
CA GLN A 312 -7.94 18.27 47.13
C GLN A 312 -7.62 18.77 45.74
N ARG A 313 -7.16 20.04 45.62
CA ARG A 313 -6.69 20.56 44.31
C ARG A 313 -5.47 19.78 43.78
N ASN A 314 -4.52 19.44 44.66
CA ASN A 314 -3.38 18.61 44.29
C ASN A 314 -3.81 17.22 43.82
N ALA A 315 -4.76 16.57 44.53
CA ALA A 315 -5.31 15.28 44.09
C ALA A 315 -6.01 15.36 42.74
N GLN A 316 -6.81 16.39 42.49
CA GLN A 316 -7.43 16.65 41.21
C GLN A 316 -6.40 16.90 40.09
N THR A 317 -5.35 17.65 40.37
CA THR A 317 -4.25 17.92 39.45
C THR A 317 -3.53 16.62 39.06
N ILE A 318 -3.27 15.74 40.05
CA ILE A 318 -2.69 14.40 39.75
C ILE A 318 -3.59 13.57 38.83
N THR A 319 -4.90 13.55 39.13
CA THR A 319 -5.87 12.78 38.29
C THR A 319 -5.86 13.30 36.86
N LEU A 320 -6.04 14.61 36.66
CA LEU A 320 -6.08 15.23 35.31
C LEU A 320 -4.74 15.07 34.59
N ALA A 321 -3.62 15.21 35.28
CA ALA A 321 -2.29 15.04 34.70
C ALA A 321 -2.04 13.57 34.31
N SER A 322 -2.49 12.61 35.14
CA SER A 322 -2.40 11.18 34.83
C SER A 322 -3.26 10.80 33.63
N GLU A 323 -4.49 11.30 33.54
CA GLU A 323 -5.35 11.09 32.37
C GLU A 323 -4.72 11.65 31.09
N ARG A 324 -4.12 12.85 31.19
CA ARG A 324 -3.43 13.46 30.04
C ARG A 324 -2.21 12.64 29.61
N ALA A 325 -1.37 12.20 30.56
CA ALA A 325 -0.21 11.36 30.26
C ALA A 325 -0.64 10.03 29.60
N THR A 326 -1.72 9.42 30.11
CA THR A 326 -2.28 8.19 29.54
C THR A 326 -2.78 8.40 28.11
N LYS A 327 -3.49 9.49 27.82
CA LYS A 327 -3.92 9.83 26.46
C LYS A 327 -2.75 9.99 25.49
N VAL A 328 -1.69 10.69 25.90
CA VAL A 328 -0.48 10.86 25.08
C VAL A 328 0.21 9.50 24.83
N MET A 329 0.31 8.67 25.86
CA MET A 329 0.92 7.33 25.74
C MET A 329 0.12 6.40 24.85
N LEU A 330 -1.22 6.41 24.95
CA LEU A 330 -2.09 5.61 24.06
C LEU A 330 -1.99 6.10 22.61
N ALA A 331 -1.97 7.41 22.38
CA ALA A 331 -1.77 7.99 21.06
C ALA A 331 -0.44 7.55 20.44
N LEU A 332 0.66 7.59 21.21
CA LEU A 332 1.97 7.13 20.75
C LEU A 332 1.98 5.63 20.46
N LYS A 333 1.35 4.82 21.33
CA LYS A 333 1.24 3.37 21.14
C LYS A 333 0.46 3.04 19.87
N SER A 334 -0.68 3.68 19.61
CA SER A 334 -1.46 3.44 18.39
C SER A 334 -0.70 3.85 17.13
N PHE A 335 0.12 4.90 17.20
CA PHE A 335 0.96 5.31 16.08
C PHE A 335 2.16 4.37 15.84
N ALA A 336 2.77 3.83 16.92
CA ALA A 336 3.90 2.90 16.84
C ALA A 336 3.49 1.46 16.51
N HIS A 337 2.24 1.09 16.78
CA HIS A 337 1.75 -0.26 16.56
C HIS A 337 1.44 -0.47 15.07
N TYR A 338 2.08 -1.48 14.49
CA TYR A 338 1.73 -1.99 13.16
C TYR A 338 0.79 -3.18 13.36
N ASP A 339 -0.47 -3.03 13.00
CA ASP A 339 -1.38 -4.18 12.98
C ASP A 339 -0.97 -5.14 11.86
N GLN A 340 -0.28 -6.21 12.24
CA GLN A 340 0.14 -7.29 11.32
C GLN A 340 -1.05 -8.14 10.84
N THR A 341 -2.25 -7.96 11.41
CA THR A 341 -3.41 -8.81 11.07
C THR A 341 -4.03 -8.43 9.73
N GLY A 342 -3.79 -7.20 9.25
CA GLY A 342 -4.27 -6.75 7.94
C GLY A 342 -5.79 -6.83 7.76
N LYS A 343 -6.57 -6.83 8.86
CA LYS A 343 -8.03 -6.91 8.81
C LYS A 343 -8.68 -5.55 9.04
N LYS A 344 -9.69 -5.23 8.23
CA LYS A 344 -10.55 -4.08 8.48
C LYS A 344 -11.33 -4.30 9.79
N MET A 345 -11.47 -3.23 10.59
CA MET A 345 -12.27 -3.23 11.82
C MET A 345 -13.17 -2.01 11.86
N GLN A 346 -14.23 -2.07 12.65
CA GLN A 346 -15.08 -0.90 12.88
C GLN A 346 -14.37 0.08 13.81
N ALA A 347 -14.24 1.33 13.37
CA ALA A 347 -13.59 2.38 14.14
C ALA A 347 -14.31 3.72 13.98
N ASN A 348 -14.18 4.56 15.00
CA ASN A 348 -14.61 5.96 14.95
C ASN A 348 -13.49 6.79 14.34
N LEU A 349 -13.71 7.39 13.18
CA LEU A 349 -12.70 8.19 12.48
C LEU A 349 -12.28 9.45 13.26
N ILE A 350 -13.19 10.00 14.07
CA ILE A 350 -12.92 11.18 14.89
C ILE A 350 -11.86 10.88 15.96
N ASP A 351 -11.89 9.69 16.56
CA ASP A 351 -10.92 9.28 17.58
C ASP A 351 -9.49 9.23 17.01
N GLY A 352 -9.35 8.78 15.75
CA GLY A 352 -8.07 8.80 15.04
C GLY A 352 -7.55 10.22 14.81
N ILE A 353 -8.42 11.13 14.39
CA ILE A 353 -8.08 12.55 14.18
C ILE A 353 -7.67 13.19 15.53
N GLU A 354 -8.43 12.99 16.59
CA GLU A 354 -8.10 13.51 17.92
C GLU A 354 -6.77 12.94 18.45
N THR A 355 -6.50 11.67 18.19
CA THR A 355 -5.20 11.04 18.53
C THR A 355 -4.04 11.79 17.88
N VAL A 356 -4.15 12.11 16.58
CA VAL A 356 -3.13 12.88 15.88
C VAL A 356 -2.99 14.30 16.44
N LEU A 357 -4.10 14.99 16.74
CA LEU A 357 -4.07 16.33 17.32
C LEU A 357 -3.41 16.34 18.71
N ILE A 358 -3.54 15.28 19.49
CA ILE A 358 -2.83 15.12 20.78
C ILE A 358 -1.32 15.04 20.55
N LEU A 359 -0.86 14.26 19.56
CA LEU A 359 0.56 14.13 19.26
C LEU A 359 1.18 15.45 18.78
N TYR A 360 0.43 16.26 18.03
CA TYR A 360 0.86 17.57 17.56
C TYR A 360 0.52 18.73 18.51
N HIS A 361 -0.02 18.46 19.69
CA HIS A 361 -0.51 19.50 20.62
C HIS A 361 0.54 20.59 20.91
N ASN A 362 1.80 20.21 21.09
CA ASN A 362 2.87 21.17 21.36
C ASN A 362 3.10 22.17 20.21
N GLN A 363 3.01 21.71 18.96
CA GLN A 363 3.15 22.56 17.77
C GLN A 363 1.90 23.43 17.55
N LEU A 364 0.73 22.90 17.86
CA LEU A 364 -0.55 23.60 17.70
C LEU A 364 -0.73 24.73 18.72
N LYS A 365 -0.39 24.52 20.01
CA LYS A 365 -0.67 25.48 21.10
C LYS A 365 0.09 26.80 20.98
N HIS A 366 1.17 26.88 20.19
CA HIS A 366 2.05 28.05 20.11
C HIS A 366 1.78 28.99 18.93
N GLY A 367 0.64 28.89 18.29
CA GLY A 367 0.30 29.81 17.19
C GLY A 367 -0.69 29.29 16.17
N VAL A 368 -1.25 28.09 16.36
CA VAL A 368 -2.27 27.54 15.47
C VAL A 368 -3.61 27.46 16.18
N GLU A 369 -4.61 28.15 15.65
CA GLU A 369 -5.99 27.99 16.07
C GLU A 369 -6.58 26.75 15.41
N VAL A 370 -7.09 25.80 16.23
CA VAL A 370 -7.74 24.58 15.72
C VAL A 370 -9.25 24.70 15.83
N ILE A 371 -9.93 24.72 14.68
CA ILE A 371 -11.40 24.78 14.60
C ILE A 371 -11.92 23.40 14.21
N LYS A 372 -12.80 22.82 15.03
CA LYS A 372 -13.35 21.48 14.88
C LYS A 372 -14.85 21.52 14.66
N ASN A 373 -15.33 20.97 13.57
CA ASN A 373 -16.75 20.82 13.25
C ASN A 373 -17.03 19.35 12.91
N TYR A 374 -17.42 18.59 13.91
CA TYR A 374 -17.65 17.17 13.77
C TYR A 374 -19.15 16.84 13.75
N ALA A 375 -19.63 16.28 12.64
CA ALA A 375 -20.92 15.61 12.61
C ALA A 375 -20.84 14.26 13.34
N GLN A 376 -21.95 13.78 13.87
CA GLN A 376 -22.04 12.41 14.38
C GLN A 376 -21.88 11.43 13.23
N LEU A 377 -20.96 10.49 13.37
CA LEU A 377 -20.68 9.43 12.39
C LEU A 377 -20.96 8.06 13.00
N PRO A 378 -21.53 7.12 12.22
CA PRO A 378 -21.47 5.71 12.59
C PRO A 378 -20.04 5.20 12.52
N PRO A 379 -19.70 4.10 13.22
CA PRO A 379 -18.41 3.43 13.05
C PRO A 379 -18.20 3.01 11.59
N VAL A 380 -17.00 3.20 11.07
CA VAL A 380 -16.62 2.90 9.69
C VAL A 380 -15.69 1.69 9.66
N THR A 381 -15.93 0.75 8.73
CA THR A 381 -15.07 -0.42 8.53
C THR A 381 -13.80 -0.02 7.78
N CYS A 382 -12.68 0.06 8.48
CA CYS A 382 -11.44 0.60 7.96
C CYS A 382 -10.20 -0.10 8.55
N TYR A 383 -9.01 0.34 8.14
CA TYR A 383 -7.73 0.06 8.79
C TYR A 383 -7.34 1.29 9.63
N PRO A 384 -7.64 1.36 10.93
CA PRO A 384 -7.51 2.56 11.73
C PRO A 384 -6.08 3.12 11.77
N ASP A 385 -5.08 2.24 11.88
CA ASP A 385 -3.68 2.65 11.94
C ASP A 385 -3.19 3.29 10.63
N GLU A 386 -3.69 2.80 9.49
CA GLU A 386 -3.39 3.39 8.18
C GLU A 386 -4.07 4.76 8.03
N LEU A 387 -5.31 4.90 8.48
CA LEU A 387 -5.99 6.20 8.47
C LEU A 387 -5.33 7.20 9.43
N ASN A 388 -4.83 6.75 10.59
CA ASN A 388 -4.04 7.60 11.47
C ASN A 388 -2.78 8.16 10.77
N GLN A 389 -2.17 7.37 9.89
CA GLN A 389 -1.06 7.84 9.05
C GLN A 389 -1.52 8.90 8.03
N VAL A 390 -2.73 8.73 7.45
CA VAL A 390 -3.32 9.75 6.56
C VAL A 390 -3.48 11.07 7.29
N TRP A 391 -4.12 11.05 8.47
CA TRP A 391 -4.35 12.26 9.28
C TRP A 391 -3.04 12.92 9.69
N THR A 392 -2.06 12.12 10.11
CA THR A 392 -0.72 12.58 10.49
C THR A 392 -0.04 13.32 9.35
N ASN A 393 -0.02 12.75 8.14
CA ASN A 393 0.63 13.36 6.99
C ASN A 393 -0.06 14.66 6.56
N ILE A 394 -1.40 14.71 6.60
CA ILE A 394 -2.15 15.91 6.24
C ILE A 394 -1.92 17.02 7.29
N VAL A 395 -2.05 16.71 8.59
CA VAL A 395 -1.84 17.67 9.67
C VAL A 395 -0.40 18.18 9.69
N HIS A 396 0.58 17.28 9.52
CA HIS A 396 1.99 17.66 9.44
C HIS A 396 2.27 18.62 8.28
N ASN A 397 1.74 18.33 7.10
CA ASN A 397 1.90 19.21 5.94
C ASN A 397 1.23 20.56 6.15
N ALA A 398 0.05 20.60 6.77
CA ALA A 398 -0.64 21.85 7.09
C ALA A 398 0.17 22.71 8.08
N LEU A 399 0.71 22.12 9.15
CA LEU A 399 1.56 22.82 10.14
C LEU A 399 2.83 23.37 9.53
N GLN A 400 3.49 22.60 8.68
CA GLN A 400 4.69 23.05 7.98
C GLN A 400 4.37 24.18 6.99
N ALA A 401 3.29 24.07 6.22
CA ALA A 401 2.89 25.13 5.27
C ALA A 401 2.56 26.44 5.99
N MET A 402 2.05 26.38 7.21
CA MET A 402 1.75 27.55 8.04
C MET A 402 2.93 28.03 8.89
N ASN A 403 4.09 27.37 8.85
CA ASN A 403 5.20 27.60 9.78
C ASN A 403 4.74 27.62 11.25
N ASN A 404 3.84 26.70 11.63
CA ASN A 404 3.22 26.55 12.94
C ASN A 404 2.48 27.83 13.42
N LYS A 405 1.97 28.66 12.50
CA LYS A 405 1.17 29.87 12.82
C LYS A 405 0.02 30.01 11.82
N GLY A 406 -1.21 30.05 12.33
CA GLY A 406 -2.39 30.21 11.47
C GLY A 406 -3.61 29.46 11.99
N THR A 407 -4.49 29.03 11.11
CA THR A 407 -5.73 28.33 11.43
C THR A 407 -5.78 26.98 10.73
N LEU A 408 -5.97 25.92 11.49
CA LEU A 408 -6.28 24.57 11.01
C LEU A 408 -7.74 24.26 11.30
N LYS A 409 -8.55 24.17 10.25
CA LYS A 409 -9.98 23.82 10.38
C LYS A 409 -10.21 22.38 9.94
N ILE A 410 -10.92 21.60 10.75
CA ILE A 410 -11.25 20.21 10.48
C ILE A 410 -12.77 20.09 10.46
N ASP A 411 -13.32 19.76 9.31
CA ASP A 411 -14.74 19.52 9.11
C ASP A 411 -14.98 18.04 8.81
N VAL A 412 -15.91 17.43 9.53
CA VAL A 412 -16.34 16.06 9.31
C VAL A 412 -17.85 16.08 9.04
N ALA A 413 -18.26 15.54 7.90
CA ALA A 413 -19.65 15.56 7.44
C ALA A 413 -20.02 14.26 6.71
N MET A 414 -21.31 14.02 6.59
CA MET A 414 -21.89 12.95 5.75
C MET A 414 -22.68 13.60 4.60
N PRO A 415 -22.02 13.88 3.45
CA PRO A 415 -22.72 14.50 2.32
C PRO A 415 -23.75 13.57 1.66
N LYS A 416 -23.62 12.25 1.87
CA LYS A 416 -24.54 11.19 1.40
C LYS A 416 -24.59 10.08 2.45
N ASP A 417 -25.66 9.29 2.46
CA ASP A 417 -25.90 8.24 3.46
C ASP A 417 -24.80 7.18 3.57
N ASN A 418 -24.02 6.96 2.50
CA ASN A 418 -22.96 5.96 2.46
C ASN A 418 -21.55 6.54 2.29
N GLN A 419 -21.33 7.83 2.61
CA GLN A 419 -20.03 8.47 2.41
C GLN A 419 -19.74 9.47 3.52
N VAL A 420 -18.56 9.34 4.12
CA VAL A 420 -17.98 10.35 5.02
C VAL A 420 -17.07 11.27 4.24
N LEU A 421 -17.16 12.55 4.50
CA LEU A 421 -16.23 13.59 4.05
C LEU A 421 -15.49 14.16 5.26
N ILE A 422 -14.17 14.09 5.20
CA ILE A 422 -13.26 14.70 6.17
C ILE A 422 -12.43 15.74 5.44
N SER A 423 -12.52 16.99 5.86
CA SER A 423 -11.84 18.12 5.24
C SER A 423 -10.86 18.75 6.22
N PHE A 424 -9.60 18.85 5.83
CA PHE A 424 -8.56 19.57 6.55
C PHE A 424 -8.23 20.84 5.78
N THR A 425 -8.49 21.99 6.39
CA THR A 425 -8.24 23.30 5.79
C THR A 425 -7.18 24.05 6.59
N ASP A 426 -6.09 24.42 5.94
CA ASP A 426 -5.03 25.25 6.50
C ASP A 426 -5.07 26.67 5.90
N SER A 427 -4.54 27.64 6.64
CA SER A 427 -4.37 29.03 6.23
C SER A 427 -3.00 29.34 5.63
N GLY A 428 -2.30 28.33 5.13
CA GLY A 428 -0.97 28.45 4.54
C GLY A 428 -0.92 29.18 3.20
N PRO A 429 0.26 29.29 2.58
CA PRO A 429 0.48 30.07 1.36
C PRO A 429 -0.27 29.53 0.14
N GLY A 430 -0.80 28.32 0.21
CA GLY A 430 -1.46 27.63 -0.89
C GLY A 430 -0.50 26.81 -1.75
N ILE A 431 -1.10 26.05 -2.69
CA ILE A 431 -0.39 25.18 -3.63
C ILE A 431 -0.59 25.77 -5.04
N PRO A 432 0.49 26.11 -5.77
CA PRO A 432 0.40 26.58 -7.13
C PRO A 432 -0.33 25.60 -8.06
N ASN A 433 -1.10 26.11 -9.02
CA ASN A 433 -1.89 25.26 -9.91
C ASN A 433 -1.05 24.29 -10.74
N GLU A 434 0.17 24.69 -11.08
CA GLU A 434 1.12 23.93 -11.91
C GLU A 434 1.58 22.64 -11.25
N ILE A 435 1.68 22.63 -9.91
CA ILE A 435 2.16 21.48 -9.13
C ILE A 435 1.03 20.64 -8.52
N LYS A 436 -0.20 21.17 -8.46
CA LYS A 436 -1.35 20.42 -7.89
C LYS A 436 -1.53 19.02 -8.45
N PRO A 437 -1.38 18.76 -9.76
CA PRO A 437 -1.50 17.40 -10.29
C PRO A 437 -0.41 16.45 -9.79
N LYS A 438 0.77 16.99 -9.44
CA LYS A 438 1.97 16.22 -9.09
C LYS A 438 2.13 15.95 -7.59
N ILE A 439 1.39 16.65 -6.71
CA ILE A 439 1.60 16.54 -5.25
C ILE A 439 1.37 15.13 -4.68
N PHE A 440 0.66 14.27 -5.42
CA PHE A 440 0.43 12.87 -5.06
C PHE A 440 1.38 11.89 -5.78
N GLU A 441 2.32 12.39 -6.60
CA GLU A 441 3.33 11.55 -7.23
C GLU A 441 4.41 11.16 -6.20
N PRO A 442 4.93 9.93 -6.25
CA PRO A 442 6.02 9.50 -5.37
C PRO A 442 7.25 10.40 -5.51
N PHE A 443 7.89 10.71 -4.39
CA PHE A 443 9.11 11.54 -4.32
C PHE A 443 8.93 13.02 -4.74
N PHE A 444 7.71 13.46 -5.03
CA PHE A 444 7.47 14.87 -5.33
C PHE A 444 7.50 15.72 -4.06
N THR A 445 8.40 16.68 -4.00
CA THR A 445 8.52 17.63 -2.89
C THR A 445 8.96 19.01 -3.39
N THR A 446 8.43 20.05 -2.77
CA THR A 446 8.87 21.44 -2.94
C THR A 446 9.83 21.90 -1.85
N LYS A 447 10.18 21.03 -0.93
CA LYS A 447 11.05 21.31 0.21
C LYS A 447 12.53 21.13 -0.16
N PRO A 448 13.45 21.79 0.55
CA PRO A 448 14.89 21.56 0.38
C PRO A 448 15.28 20.09 0.56
N THR A 449 16.38 19.71 -0.05
CA THR A 449 16.93 18.33 0.05
C THR A 449 17.17 17.95 1.52
N GLY A 450 16.56 16.86 1.97
CA GLY A 450 16.65 16.36 3.34
C GLY A 450 15.50 16.78 4.27
N GLU A 451 14.64 17.74 3.90
CA GLU A 451 13.50 18.19 4.72
C GLU A 451 12.15 17.58 4.33
N GLY A 452 12.10 16.89 3.20
CA GLY A 452 10.90 16.21 2.73
C GLY A 452 11.21 15.00 1.87
N SER A 453 10.66 13.84 2.21
CA SER A 453 10.80 12.59 1.43
C SER A 453 10.02 12.61 0.11
N GLY A 454 8.98 13.45 0.00
CA GLY A 454 8.05 13.45 -1.11
C GLY A 454 7.13 12.22 -1.17
N LEU A 455 7.12 11.39 -0.11
CA LEU A 455 6.31 10.17 -0.04
C LEU A 455 4.99 10.36 0.73
N GLY A 456 4.88 11.36 1.60
CA GLY A 456 3.76 11.51 2.53
C GLY A 456 2.40 11.58 1.85
N LEU A 457 2.23 12.38 0.78
CA LEU A 457 0.96 12.47 0.05
C LEU A 457 0.71 11.29 -0.90
N ASP A 458 1.76 10.65 -1.44
CA ASP A 458 1.64 9.38 -2.18
C ASP A 458 1.12 8.27 -1.27
N ILE A 459 1.66 8.16 -0.04
CA ILE A 459 1.16 7.22 0.98
C ILE A 459 -0.30 7.51 1.33
N VAL A 460 -0.65 8.79 1.54
CA VAL A 460 -2.04 9.19 1.79
C VAL A 460 -2.96 8.70 0.68
N LYS A 461 -2.60 8.93 -0.57
CA LYS A 461 -3.39 8.49 -1.72
C LYS A 461 -3.55 6.98 -1.76
N LYS A 462 -2.47 6.21 -1.60
CA LYS A 462 -2.48 4.74 -1.59
C LYS A 462 -3.34 4.17 -0.47
N ILE A 463 -3.28 4.76 0.73
CA ILE A 463 -4.12 4.33 1.85
C ILE A 463 -5.59 4.61 1.55
N ILE A 464 -5.92 5.78 1.03
CA ILE A 464 -7.30 6.14 0.69
C ILE A 464 -7.85 5.26 -0.44
N ASP A 465 -7.05 5.00 -1.49
CA ASP A 465 -7.41 4.08 -2.57
C ASP A 465 -7.66 2.65 -2.04
N LYS A 466 -6.85 2.17 -1.08
CA LYS A 466 -7.05 0.88 -0.40
C LYS A 466 -8.37 0.79 0.40
N HIS A 467 -8.89 1.94 0.82
CA HIS A 467 -10.18 2.05 1.50
C HIS A 467 -11.35 2.31 0.54
N ASP A 468 -11.15 2.17 -0.76
CA ASP A 468 -12.13 2.48 -1.80
C ASP A 468 -12.64 3.93 -1.72
N GLY A 469 -11.79 4.81 -1.18
CA GLY A 469 -12.05 6.22 -0.96
C GLY A 469 -11.53 7.11 -2.08
N LYS A 470 -11.62 8.42 -1.87
CA LYS A 470 -11.09 9.44 -2.78
C LYS A 470 -10.48 10.59 -1.99
N ILE A 471 -9.32 11.08 -2.40
CA ILE A 471 -8.75 12.34 -1.89
C ILE A 471 -8.72 13.39 -3.00
N THR A 472 -9.06 14.64 -2.63
CA THR A 472 -8.99 15.80 -3.52
C THR A 472 -8.38 16.98 -2.78
N VAL A 473 -7.79 17.92 -3.52
CA VAL A 473 -7.24 19.15 -2.96
C VAL A 473 -7.83 20.36 -3.68
N THR A 474 -8.24 21.35 -2.91
CA THR A 474 -8.57 22.67 -3.40
C THR A 474 -7.66 23.66 -2.70
N SER A 475 -6.97 24.50 -3.45
CA SER A 475 -6.00 25.42 -2.88
C SER A 475 -5.95 26.73 -3.61
N LYS A 476 -5.87 27.80 -2.82
CA LYS A 476 -5.60 29.17 -3.20
C LYS A 476 -4.74 29.82 -2.11
N PRO A 477 -4.04 30.92 -2.38
CA PRO A 477 -3.29 31.62 -1.35
C PRO A 477 -4.13 31.91 -0.10
N GLY A 478 -3.63 31.53 1.07
CA GLY A 478 -4.31 31.67 2.35
C GLY A 478 -5.32 30.58 2.68
N LYS A 479 -5.51 29.60 1.82
CA LYS A 479 -6.46 28.48 2.07
C LYS A 479 -6.15 27.26 1.25
N THR A 480 -5.68 26.18 1.87
CA THR A 480 -5.60 24.85 1.24
C THR A 480 -6.52 23.88 1.97
N THR A 481 -7.32 23.14 1.22
CA THR A 481 -8.25 22.15 1.78
C THR A 481 -7.99 20.79 1.13
N PHE A 482 -7.63 19.81 1.93
CA PHE A 482 -7.62 18.40 1.56
C PHE A 482 -8.96 17.78 1.95
N ASN A 483 -9.65 17.18 0.99
CA ASN A 483 -10.92 16.49 1.19
C ASN A 483 -10.72 14.99 1.01
N VAL A 484 -11.01 14.23 2.05
CA VAL A 484 -10.95 12.77 2.07
C VAL A 484 -12.38 12.24 2.11
N TYR A 485 -12.72 11.41 1.13
CA TYR A 485 -14.00 10.73 1.02
C TYR A 485 -13.81 9.26 1.31
N LEU A 486 -14.55 8.72 2.26
CA LEU A 486 -14.52 7.30 2.62
C LEU A 486 -15.92 6.70 2.53
N PRO A 487 -16.10 5.48 1.98
CA PRO A 487 -17.37 4.79 2.00
C PRO A 487 -17.70 4.33 3.42
N ILE A 488 -18.99 4.32 3.77
CA ILE A 488 -19.52 3.66 4.95
C ILE A 488 -20.03 2.29 4.50
N ASN A 489 -19.29 1.23 4.84
CA ASN A 489 -19.66 -0.16 4.53
C ASN A 489 -20.11 -0.87 5.80
#